data_c2a4d5693ef3faffa36572e9d459eae1
#
_entry.id   c2a4d5693ef3faffa36572e9d459eae1
#
_cell.length_a   1.000
_cell.length_b   1.000
_cell.length_c   1.000
_cell.angle_alpha   90.00
_cell.angle_beta   90.00
_cell.angle_gamma   90.00
#
_symmetry.space_group_name_H-M   'P 1'
#
loop_
_entity.id
_entity.type
_entity.pdbx_description
1 polymer ?
#
loop_
_entity_poly.entity_id
_entity_poly.type
_entity_poly.pdbx_seq_one_letter_code
_entity_poly.pdbx_strand_id
1 'polypeptide(L)'
;MANATQADLTGGGGLSGLVHWANGMLACVPRSLSLLLLRIALAVPFLKSGWLKWDGFLTLSAGAKYVFQEEFKLHILGAEYSYPFPLTMAFLAGLGEIILPILLILGLGTRFAAFGLLGMTVVIQLTVPEGWANFHLPWAAMAIALIVFGGGRLSADQVIGLNRMD
;
A
#
# COMPACT_ATOMS: atom_id res chain seq x y z
N MET A 1 2.92 58.69 -35.23
CA MET A 1 3.81 57.85 -34.46
C MET A 1 3.03 56.59 -34.09
N ALA A 2 3.31 55.55 -34.82
CA ALA A 2 2.56 54.29 -34.74
C ALA A 2 3.10 53.44 -33.61
N ASN A 3 2.27 53.11 -32.63
CA ASN A 3 2.58 52.11 -31.64
C ASN A 3 1.92 50.82 -32.11
N ALA A 4 2.71 49.98 -32.77
CA ALA A 4 2.26 48.66 -33.24
C ALA A 4 2.05 47.76 -32.02
N THR A 5 0.81 47.47 -31.80
CA THR A 5 0.36 46.44 -30.86
C THR A 5 0.98 45.10 -31.30
N GLN A 6 1.94 44.63 -30.53
CA GLN A 6 2.41 43.23 -30.68
C GLN A 6 1.22 42.31 -30.38
N ALA A 7 0.59 41.85 -31.43
CA ALA A 7 -0.39 40.79 -31.36
C ALA A 7 0.32 39.56 -30.83
N ASP A 8 -0.12 39.15 -29.68
CA ASP A 8 0.32 37.93 -28.95
C ASP A 8 -0.07 36.68 -29.78
N LEU A 9 0.87 36.26 -30.65
CA LEU A 9 0.73 35.02 -31.45
C LEU A 9 1.14 33.81 -30.63
N THR A 10 0.60 33.66 -29.43
CA THR A 10 0.63 32.39 -28.72
C THR A 10 -0.59 31.55 -29.09
N GLY A 11 -0.67 31.19 -30.37
CA GLY A 11 -1.57 30.14 -30.83
C GLY A 11 -1.14 28.79 -30.23
N GLY A 12 -1.66 28.45 -29.07
CA GLY A 12 -1.50 27.15 -28.41
C GLY A 12 -2.22 26.01 -29.14
N GLY A 13 -2.06 25.94 -30.48
CA GLY A 13 -2.69 24.96 -31.37
C GLY A 13 -1.72 23.89 -31.87
N GLY A 14 -0.78 23.47 -31.06
CA GLY A 14 0.18 22.44 -31.42
C GLY A 14 0.22 21.31 -30.39
N LEU A 15 1.29 20.52 -30.41
CA LEU A 15 1.56 19.41 -29.48
C LEU A 15 1.41 19.85 -28.02
N SER A 16 1.81 21.05 -27.67
CA SER A 16 1.66 21.63 -26.33
C SER A 16 0.18 21.75 -25.92
N GLY A 17 -0.69 22.21 -26.79
CA GLY A 17 -2.14 22.32 -26.52
C GLY A 17 -2.77 20.96 -26.28
N LEU A 18 -2.40 19.94 -27.07
CA LEU A 18 -2.85 18.56 -26.89
C LEU A 18 -2.37 17.99 -25.56
N VAL A 19 -1.12 18.22 -25.19
CA VAL A 19 -0.54 17.77 -23.92
C VAL A 19 -1.24 18.45 -22.75
N HIS A 20 -1.48 19.76 -22.80
CA HIS A 20 -2.21 20.48 -21.75
C HIS A 20 -3.66 19.96 -21.61
N TRP A 21 -4.35 19.73 -22.71
CA TRP A 21 -5.70 19.15 -22.69
C TRP A 21 -5.72 17.75 -22.08
N ALA A 22 -4.79 16.87 -22.51
CA ALA A 22 -4.67 15.52 -21.98
C ALA A 22 -4.33 15.52 -20.47
N ASN A 23 -3.40 16.39 -20.05
CA ASN A 23 -3.07 16.56 -18.64
C ASN A 23 -4.28 17.06 -17.82
N GLY A 24 -5.06 17.99 -18.38
CA GLY A 24 -6.31 18.46 -17.76
C GLY A 24 -7.32 17.31 -17.55
N MET A 25 -7.50 16.46 -18.54
CA MET A 25 -8.37 15.29 -18.43
C MET A 25 -7.86 14.29 -17.36
N LEU A 26 -6.57 13.99 -17.35
CA LEU A 26 -5.96 13.09 -16.36
C LEU A 26 -6.04 13.68 -14.94
N ALA A 27 -5.90 14.99 -14.80
CA ALA A 27 -6.03 15.68 -13.52
C ALA A 27 -7.47 15.67 -12.95
N CYS A 28 -8.48 15.29 -13.76
CA CYS A 28 -9.86 15.13 -13.29
C CYS A 28 -10.06 13.90 -12.39
N VAL A 29 -9.10 12.96 -12.34
CA VAL A 29 -9.20 11.81 -11.43
C VAL A 29 -9.15 12.29 -9.97
N PRO A 30 -10.22 12.08 -9.18
CA PRO A 30 -10.25 12.54 -7.81
C PRO A 30 -9.15 11.88 -6.97
N ARG A 31 -8.36 12.69 -6.25
CA ARG A 31 -7.34 12.17 -5.33
C ARG A 31 -7.90 11.13 -4.35
N SER A 32 -9.14 11.33 -3.90
CA SER A 32 -9.81 10.39 -2.98
C SER A 32 -10.03 9.02 -3.59
N LEU A 33 -10.31 8.94 -4.90
CA LEU A 33 -10.45 7.67 -5.62
C LEU A 33 -9.11 6.96 -5.73
N SER A 34 -8.05 7.69 -6.08
CA SER A 34 -6.69 7.11 -6.15
C SER A 34 -6.24 6.55 -4.80
N LEU A 35 -6.49 7.27 -3.69
CA LEU A 35 -6.16 6.80 -2.35
C LEU A 35 -7.02 5.58 -1.94
N LEU A 36 -8.30 5.54 -2.31
CA LEU A 36 -9.14 4.36 -2.10
C LEU A 36 -8.59 3.13 -2.84
N LEU A 37 -8.22 3.30 -4.10
CA LEU A 37 -7.63 2.22 -4.90
C LEU A 37 -6.30 1.74 -4.33
N LEU A 38 -5.43 2.64 -3.86
CA LEU A 38 -4.18 2.28 -3.18
C LEU A 38 -4.43 1.46 -1.91
N ARG A 39 -5.44 1.83 -1.11
CA ARG A 39 -5.82 1.07 0.10
C ARG A 39 -6.28 -0.34 -0.26
N ILE A 40 -7.13 -0.49 -1.27
CA ILE A 40 -7.62 -1.79 -1.71
C ILE A 40 -6.48 -2.63 -2.32
N ALA A 41 -5.66 -2.03 -3.20
CA ALA A 41 -4.56 -2.71 -3.87
C ALA A 41 -3.52 -3.25 -2.88
N LEU A 42 -3.18 -2.46 -1.84
CA LEU A 42 -2.28 -2.91 -0.78
C LEU A 42 -2.93 -3.95 0.13
N ALA A 43 -4.22 -3.81 0.47
CA ALA A 43 -4.90 -4.70 1.39
C ALA A 43 -5.11 -6.13 0.86
N VAL A 44 -5.43 -6.27 -0.44
CA VAL A 44 -5.84 -7.55 -1.04
C VAL A 44 -4.79 -8.66 -0.90
N PRO A 45 -3.50 -8.47 -1.22
CA PRO A 45 -2.51 -9.53 -1.08
C PRO A 45 -2.35 -10.00 0.37
N PHE A 46 -2.35 -9.08 1.33
CA PHE A 46 -2.25 -9.42 2.75
C PHE A 46 -3.48 -10.16 3.25
N LEU A 47 -4.70 -9.72 2.91
CA LEU A 47 -5.92 -10.43 3.26
C LEU A 47 -5.94 -11.87 2.71
N LYS A 48 -5.53 -12.06 1.46
CA LYS A 48 -5.44 -13.40 0.87
C LYS A 48 -4.45 -14.27 1.63
N SER A 49 -3.27 -13.76 1.95
CA SER A 49 -2.25 -14.46 2.72
C SER A 49 -2.73 -14.77 4.15
N GLY A 50 -3.33 -13.78 4.79
CA GLY A 50 -3.87 -13.91 6.15
C GLY A 50 -4.95 -14.99 6.23
N TRP A 51 -5.88 -15.01 5.27
CA TRP A 51 -6.97 -15.99 5.25
C TRP A 51 -6.47 -17.45 5.20
N LEU A 52 -5.40 -17.70 4.45
CA LEU A 52 -4.80 -19.04 4.32
C LEU A 52 -4.11 -19.52 5.60
N LYS A 53 -3.88 -18.65 6.58
CA LYS A 53 -3.23 -19.03 7.82
C LYS A 53 -4.17 -19.63 8.87
N TRP A 54 -5.48 -19.64 8.61
CA TRP A 54 -6.47 -20.05 9.60
C TRP A 54 -7.37 -21.20 9.09
N ASP A 55 -7.49 -22.25 9.90
CA ASP A 55 -8.45 -23.36 9.69
C ASP A 55 -9.73 -23.17 10.52
N GLY A 56 -9.75 -22.14 11.40
CA GLY A 56 -10.88 -21.82 12.26
C GLY A 56 -10.59 -20.58 13.09
N PHE A 57 -11.47 -20.27 14.04
CA PHE A 57 -11.30 -19.08 14.88
C PHE A 57 -10.00 -19.18 15.70
N LEU A 58 -9.03 -18.32 15.40
CA LEU A 58 -7.72 -18.25 16.04
C LEU A 58 -6.94 -19.58 16.06
N THR A 59 -7.26 -20.47 15.12
CA THR A 59 -6.57 -21.77 14.97
C THR A 59 -5.71 -21.74 13.72
N LEU A 60 -4.40 -21.76 13.88
CA LEU A 60 -3.47 -21.79 12.75
C LEU A 60 -3.65 -23.04 11.90
N SER A 61 -3.67 -22.86 10.58
CA SER A 61 -3.69 -23.95 9.62
C SER A 61 -2.43 -24.81 9.69
N ALA A 62 -2.56 -26.07 9.30
CA ALA A 62 -1.41 -26.98 9.22
C ALA A 62 -0.34 -26.44 8.27
N GLY A 63 -0.76 -25.84 7.14
CA GLY A 63 0.16 -25.21 6.19
C GLY A 63 0.93 -24.04 6.78
N ALA A 64 0.26 -23.14 7.51
CA ALA A 64 0.93 -22.01 8.15
C ALA A 64 1.95 -22.49 9.19
N LYS A 65 1.63 -23.49 9.99
CA LYS A 65 2.56 -24.08 10.97
C LYS A 65 3.79 -24.63 10.28
N TYR A 66 3.59 -25.46 9.24
CA TYR A 66 4.68 -26.07 8.50
C TYR A 66 5.62 -25.05 7.88
N VAL A 67 5.07 -24.08 7.13
CA VAL A 67 5.86 -23.07 6.43
C VAL A 67 6.71 -22.23 7.39
N PHE A 68 6.17 -21.82 8.54
CA PHE A 68 6.92 -21.03 9.52
C PHE A 68 7.97 -21.85 10.30
N GLN A 69 7.73 -23.16 10.49
CA GLN A 69 8.68 -24.01 11.23
C GLN A 69 9.81 -24.52 10.33
N GLU A 70 9.49 -24.90 9.08
CA GLU A 70 10.39 -25.64 8.21
C GLU A 70 10.94 -24.83 7.02
N GLU A 71 10.10 -24.00 6.38
CA GLU A 71 10.46 -23.36 5.11
C GLU A 71 10.97 -21.93 5.30
N PHE A 72 10.28 -21.13 6.10
CA PHE A 72 10.63 -19.70 6.21
C PHE A 72 11.91 -19.48 7.01
N LYS A 73 12.84 -18.76 6.37
CA LYS A 73 14.10 -18.32 6.99
C LYS A 73 14.24 -16.81 6.77
N LEU A 74 14.85 -16.15 7.73
CA LEU A 74 15.22 -14.74 7.60
C LEU A 74 16.59 -14.64 6.92
N HIS A 75 16.65 -14.00 5.76
CA HIS A 75 17.87 -13.75 5.01
C HIS A 75 18.47 -12.40 5.45
N ILE A 76 19.49 -12.44 6.31
CA ILE A 76 20.13 -11.24 6.85
C ILE A 76 21.62 -11.30 6.54
N LEU A 77 22.13 -10.33 5.79
CA LEU A 77 23.55 -10.19 5.43
C LEU A 77 24.18 -11.47 4.80
N GLY A 78 23.37 -12.20 4.03
CA GLY A 78 23.81 -13.42 3.35
C GLY A 78 23.78 -14.69 4.21
N ALA A 79 23.28 -14.61 5.43
CA ALA A 79 23.04 -15.75 6.30
C ALA A 79 21.55 -16.01 6.49
N GLU A 80 21.20 -17.28 6.71
CA GLU A 80 19.82 -17.72 6.93
C GLU A 80 19.59 -18.01 8.42
N TYR A 81 18.55 -17.41 8.98
CA TYR A 81 18.16 -17.61 10.36
C TYR A 81 16.74 -18.13 10.46
N SER A 82 16.51 -19.16 11.28
CA SER A 82 15.15 -19.60 11.59
C SER A 82 14.41 -18.54 12.42
N TYR A 83 13.10 -18.46 12.24
CA TYR A 83 12.26 -17.57 13.03
C TYR A 83 12.34 -17.92 14.52
N PRO A 84 12.55 -16.94 15.40
CA PRO A 84 12.36 -17.16 16.84
C PRO A 84 10.86 -17.41 17.09
N PHE A 85 10.52 -18.45 17.86
CA PHE A 85 9.13 -18.79 18.18
C PHE A 85 8.22 -18.88 16.95
N PRO A 86 8.47 -19.80 15.99
CA PRO A 86 7.82 -19.81 14.67
C PRO A 86 6.30 -19.77 14.71
N LEU A 87 5.68 -20.52 15.62
CA LEU A 87 4.22 -20.55 15.76
C LEU A 87 3.63 -19.23 16.26
N THR A 88 4.33 -18.56 17.16
CA THR A 88 3.94 -17.22 17.62
C THR A 88 4.06 -16.21 16.50
N MET A 89 5.13 -16.29 15.70
CA MET A 89 5.31 -15.42 14.52
C MET A 89 4.23 -15.68 13.47
N ALA A 90 3.89 -16.96 13.20
CA ALA A 90 2.79 -17.33 12.31
C ALA A 90 1.45 -16.75 12.77
N PHE A 91 1.18 -16.83 14.07
CA PHE A 91 -0.05 -16.31 14.68
C PHE A 91 -0.14 -14.78 14.57
N LEU A 92 0.93 -14.08 14.95
CA LEU A 92 0.98 -12.61 14.87
C LEU A 92 0.92 -12.12 13.42
N ALA A 93 1.60 -12.81 12.49
CA ALA A 93 1.50 -12.52 11.07
C ALA A 93 0.07 -12.70 10.56
N GLY A 94 -0.57 -13.83 10.88
CA GLY A 94 -1.96 -14.10 10.50
C GLY A 94 -2.94 -13.04 11.03
N LEU A 95 -2.79 -12.60 12.27
CA LEU A 95 -3.60 -11.51 12.83
C LEU A 95 -3.34 -10.18 12.11
N GLY A 96 -2.09 -9.81 11.93
CA GLY A 96 -1.70 -8.57 11.24
C GLY A 96 -2.21 -8.54 9.81
N GLU A 97 -2.11 -9.65 9.08
CA GLU A 97 -2.58 -9.82 7.70
C GLU A 97 -4.11 -9.79 7.55
N ILE A 98 -4.86 -9.91 8.61
CA ILE A 98 -6.32 -9.73 8.61
C ILE A 98 -6.70 -8.33 9.11
N ILE A 99 -6.20 -7.95 10.27
CA ILE A 99 -6.64 -6.73 10.95
C ILE A 99 -6.20 -5.48 10.19
N LEU A 100 -4.90 -5.37 9.84
CA LEU A 100 -4.36 -4.17 9.20
C LEU A 100 -4.99 -3.89 7.83
N PRO A 101 -5.18 -4.90 6.94
CA PRO A 101 -5.86 -4.67 5.68
C PRO A 101 -7.34 -4.29 5.83
N ILE A 102 -8.05 -4.85 6.81
CA ILE A 102 -9.44 -4.45 7.08
C ILE A 102 -9.49 -2.97 7.50
N LEU A 103 -8.64 -2.55 8.43
CA LEU A 103 -8.52 -1.16 8.83
C LEU A 103 -8.19 -0.26 7.63
N LEU A 104 -7.31 -0.73 6.75
CA LEU A 104 -6.91 0.00 5.55
C LEU A 104 -8.06 0.17 4.55
N ILE A 105 -8.83 -0.89 4.28
CA ILE A 105 -10.00 -0.83 3.37
C ILE A 105 -11.05 0.13 3.93
N LEU A 106 -11.36 0.04 5.21
CA LEU A 106 -12.29 0.96 5.87
C LEU A 106 -11.75 2.39 5.93
N GLY A 107 -10.44 2.55 5.84
CA GLY A 107 -9.77 3.82 6.02
C GLY A 107 -9.80 4.31 7.46
N LEU A 108 -9.71 3.39 8.41
CA LEU A 108 -9.67 3.67 9.84
C LEU A 108 -8.23 3.53 10.35
N GLY A 109 -7.68 4.61 10.89
CA GLY A 109 -6.29 4.66 11.28
C GLY A 109 -5.35 4.38 10.09
N THR A 110 -5.68 4.90 8.90
CA THR A 110 -5.03 4.55 7.62
C THR A 110 -3.51 4.61 7.70
N ARG A 111 -2.96 5.67 8.30
CA ARG A 111 -1.51 5.87 8.40
C ARG A 111 -0.85 4.79 9.26
N PHE A 112 -1.47 4.41 10.38
CA PHE A 112 -0.97 3.35 11.26
C PHE A 112 -1.10 1.97 10.62
N ALA A 113 -2.23 1.68 9.97
CA ALA A 113 -2.43 0.43 9.25
C ALA A 113 -1.41 0.27 8.10
N ALA A 114 -1.19 1.34 7.32
CA ALA A 114 -0.18 1.36 6.26
C ALA A 114 1.24 1.20 6.81
N PHE A 115 1.57 1.84 7.94
CA PHE A 115 2.86 1.66 8.61
C PHE A 115 3.07 0.22 9.08
N GLY A 116 2.04 -0.40 9.66
CA GLY A 116 2.08 -1.82 10.05
C GLY A 116 2.32 -2.74 8.86
N LEU A 117 1.59 -2.52 7.74
CA LEU A 117 1.79 -3.30 6.51
C LEU A 117 3.16 -3.06 5.86
N LEU A 118 3.72 -1.85 5.97
CA LEU A 118 5.10 -1.57 5.55
C LEU A 118 6.10 -2.40 6.37
N GLY A 119 5.95 -2.42 7.70
CA GLY A 119 6.76 -3.26 8.58
C GLY A 119 6.67 -4.74 8.22
N MET A 120 5.45 -5.24 7.97
CA MET A 120 5.25 -6.61 7.50
C MET A 120 5.93 -6.85 6.14
N THR A 121 5.83 -5.90 5.21
CA THR A 121 6.51 -5.99 3.91
C THR A 121 8.02 -6.13 4.06
N VAL A 122 8.63 -5.40 5.01
CA VAL A 122 10.07 -5.53 5.30
C VAL A 122 10.40 -6.93 5.81
N VAL A 123 9.60 -7.48 6.73
CA VAL A 123 9.81 -8.85 7.26
C VAL A 123 9.64 -9.88 6.13
N ILE A 124 8.61 -9.73 5.29
CA ILE A 124 8.37 -10.63 4.14
C ILE A 124 9.53 -10.52 3.14
N GLN A 125 10.10 -9.33 2.92
CA GLN A 125 11.28 -9.15 2.06
C GLN A 125 12.50 -9.92 2.60
N LEU A 126 12.70 -9.93 3.91
CA LEU A 126 13.77 -10.72 4.53
C LEU A 126 13.52 -12.23 4.46
N THR A 127 12.25 -12.64 4.29
CA THR A 127 11.85 -14.06 4.22
C THR A 127 11.88 -14.59 2.79
N VAL A 128 11.44 -13.78 1.81
CA VAL A 128 11.30 -14.14 0.40
C VAL A 128 11.96 -13.03 -0.45
N PRO A 129 13.30 -12.96 -0.49
CA PRO A 129 14.02 -11.87 -1.16
C PRO A 129 13.68 -11.72 -2.65
N GLU A 130 13.33 -12.81 -3.33
CA GLU A 130 12.99 -12.86 -4.76
C GLU A 130 11.75 -12.03 -5.10
N GLY A 131 10.88 -11.80 -4.12
CA GLY A 131 9.64 -11.03 -4.27
C GLY A 131 9.83 -9.52 -4.42
N TRP A 132 11.07 -9.00 -4.31
CA TRP A 132 11.36 -7.56 -4.25
C TRP A 132 10.69 -6.76 -5.36
N ALA A 133 11.05 -7.01 -6.61
CA ALA A 133 10.63 -6.18 -7.74
C ALA A 133 9.13 -6.30 -8.05
N ASN A 134 8.57 -7.51 -7.90
CA ASN A 134 7.22 -7.81 -8.34
C ASN A 134 6.15 -7.53 -7.28
N PHE A 135 6.52 -7.61 -6.00
CA PHE A 135 5.57 -7.53 -4.90
C PHE A 135 5.97 -6.50 -3.84
N HIS A 136 7.13 -6.66 -3.20
CA HIS A 136 7.45 -5.93 -1.99
C HIS A 136 7.74 -4.45 -2.24
N LEU A 137 8.40 -4.10 -3.34
CA LEU A 137 8.63 -2.71 -3.73
C LEU A 137 7.31 -1.98 -4.06
N PRO A 138 6.40 -2.51 -4.88
CA PRO A 138 5.06 -1.93 -5.05
C PRO A 138 4.28 -1.78 -3.74
N TRP A 139 4.29 -2.78 -2.86
CA TRP A 139 3.60 -2.69 -1.57
C TRP A 139 4.19 -1.60 -0.68
N ALA A 140 5.52 -1.52 -0.60
CA ALA A 140 6.20 -0.48 0.16
C ALA A 140 5.88 0.92 -0.38
N ALA A 141 5.88 1.10 -1.70
CA ALA A 141 5.54 2.38 -2.33
C ALA A 141 4.09 2.79 -2.03
N MET A 142 3.12 1.86 -2.13
CA MET A 142 1.73 2.09 -1.78
C MET A 142 1.56 2.43 -0.30
N ALA A 143 2.25 1.70 0.59
CA ALA A 143 2.22 1.95 2.02
C ALA A 143 2.76 3.33 2.37
N ILE A 144 3.91 3.72 1.82
CA ILE A 144 4.52 5.04 2.01
C ILE A 144 3.57 6.14 1.52
N ALA A 145 2.96 5.97 0.34
CA ALA A 145 1.99 6.94 -0.17
C ALA A 145 0.81 7.11 0.80
N LEU A 146 0.28 6.02 1.37
CA LEU A 146 -0.83 6.08 2.33
C LEU A 146 -0.40 6.65 3.69
N ILE A 147 0.83 6.43 4.13
CA ILE A 147 1.38 7.07 5.33
C ILE A 147 1.45 8.59 5.15
N VAL A 148 1.92 9.06 3.99
CA VAL A 148 2.08 10.48 3.69
C VAL A 148 0.73 11.16 3.47
N PHE A 149 -0.11 10.60 2.61
CA PHE A 149 -1.34 11.24 2.15
C PHE A 149 -2.58 10.88 2.98
N GLY A 150 -2.52 9.82 3.79
CA GLY A 150 -3.66 9.32 4.58
C GLY A 150 -4.73 8.64 3.73
N GLY A 151 -5.91 8.41 4.32
CA GLY A 151 -7.02 7.66 3.70
C GLY A 151 -7.83 8.43 2.65
N GLY A 152 -7.67 9.75 2.57
CA GLY A 152 -8.44 10.62 1.69
C GLY A 152 -9.90 10.83 2.18
N ARG A 153 -10.70 11.50 1.34
CA ARG A 153 -12.08 11.87 1.70
C ARG A 153 -13.03 10.66 1.81
N LEU A 154 -12.71 9.56 1.14
CA LEU A 154 -13.47 8.30 1.16
C LEU A 154 -12.91 7.34 2.23
N SER A 155 -12.73 7.83 3.46
CA SER A 155 -12.18 7.05 4.58
C SER A 155 -12.95 7.32 5.87
N ALA A 156 -12.98 6.35 6.78
CA ALA A 156 -13.52 6.54 8.13
C ALA A 156 -12.74 7.63 8.89
N ASP A 157 -11.43 7.75 8.67
CA ASP A 157 -10.60 8.81 9.25
C ASP A 157 -11.13 10.22 8.95
N GLN A 158 -11.71 10.41 7.77
CA GLN A 158 -12.32 11.68 7.39
C GLN A 158 -13.59 11.96 8.22
N VAL A 159 -14.42 10.94 8.42
CA VAL A 159 -15.69 11.05 9.15
C VAL A 159 -15.43 11.38 10.62
N ILE A 160 -14.42 10.76 11.24
CA ILE A 160 -14.07 10.97 12.66
C ILE A 160 -13.06 12.11 12.88
N GLY A 161 -12.72 12.87 11.83
CA GLY A 161 -11.86 14.04 11.93
C GLY A 161 -10.36 13.77 12.13
N LEU A 162 -9.90 12.53 11.95
CA LEU A 162 -8.48 12.17 12.03
C LEU A 162 -7.69 12.54 10.79
N ASN A 163 -8.37 12.79 9.69
CA ASN A 163 -7.76 13.11 8.39
C ASN A 163 -7.93 14.61 8.08
N ARG A 164 -7.56 15.47 9.02
CA ARG A 164 -7.46 16.91 8.74
C ARG A 164 -6.33 17.11 7.73
N MET A 165 -6.72 17.33 6.49
CA MET A 165 -5.83 17.81 5.45
C MET A 165 -5.87 19.33 5.52
N ASP A 166 -4.76 19.90 5.96
CA ASP A 166 -4.46 21.30 5.78
C ASP A 166 -4.25 21.59 4.29
#